data_44a12b336be1fe3783c0d9c1d30c2b40
#
_entry.id   44a12b336be1fe3783c0d9c1d30c2b40
#
_cell.length_a   1.000
_cell.length_b   1.000
_cell.length_c   1.000
_cell.angle_alpha   90.00
_cell.angle_beta   90.00
_cell.angle_gamma   90.00
#
_symmetry.space_group_name_H-M   'P 1'
#
loop_
_entity.id
_entity.type
_entity.pdbx_description
1 polymer ?
#
loop_
_entity_poly.entity_id
_entity_poly.type
_entity_poly.pdbx_seq_one_letter_code
_entity_poly.pdbx_strand_id
1 'polypeptide(L)'
;MTSSPGVGRGWPEGTADQARELQRRLAIHEREWHALKSQRPRRAAEQLAAAMVHLLQADDPAQRQITPARERAIELVEHALLWLKAEISDPGCPSHGR
;
A
#
# COMPACT_ATOMS: atom_id res chain seq x y z
N MET A 1 4.43 -19.06 -23.23
CA MET A 1 4.05 -18.92 -22.86
C MET A 1 3.31 -18.59 -22.55
N THR A 2 3.05 -18.71 -22.23
CA THR A 2 2.28 -18.25 -22.11
C THR A 2 1.78 -17.84 -21.07
N SER A 3 1.62 -16.96 -20.77
CA SER A 3 1.17 -16.35 -19.63
C SER A 3 -0.22 -16.68 -19.31
N SER A 4 -0.58 -16.59 -18.13
CA SER A 4 -1.88 -16.85 -17.70
C SER A 4 -2.80 -15.78 -18.10
N PRO A 5 -3.79 -16.09 -18.87
CA PRO A 5 -4.70 -15.06 -19.29
C PRO A 5 -5.50 -14.56 -18.12
N GLY A 6 -5.70 -13.34 -18.05
CA GLY A 6 -6.53 -12.76 -17.05
C GLY A 6 -5.92 -12.63 -15.69
N VAL A 7 -4.79 -13.21 -15.50
CA VAL A 7 -4.13 -13.08 -14.24
C VAL A 7 -3.05 -12.08 -14.40
N GLY A 8 -3.14 -10.98 -13.69
CA GLY A 8 -2.09 -10.02 -13.72
C GLY A 8 -2.00 -9.21 -14.95
N ARG A 9 -2.73 -9.49 -15.96
CA ARG A 9 -2.77 -8.63 -17.09
C ARG A 9 -1.51 -7.89 -17.37
N GLY A 10 -0.43 -8.59 -17.59
CA GLY A 10 0.84 -7.97 -17.82
C GLY A 10 1.76 -7.99 -16.63
N TRP A 11 1.26 -8.36 -15.47
CA TRP A 11 2.11 -8.55 -14.31
C TRP A 11 2.61 -9.98 -14.28
N PRO A 12 3.81 -10.20 -13.71
CA PRO A 12 4.29 -11.58 -13.59
C PRO A 12 3.32 -12.42 -12.76
N GLU A 13 3.24 -13.66 -13.13
CA GLU A 13 2.30 -14.56 -12.47
C GLU A 13 2.62 -14.70 -11.00
N GLY A 14 1.59 -14.68 -10.15
CA GLY A 14 1.77 -14.87 -8.73
C GLY A 14 2.09 -13.63 -7.95
N THR A 15 2.38 -12.52 -8.62
CA THR A 15 2.77 -11.33 -7.88
C THR A 15 1.61 -10.73 -7.09
N ALA A 16 0.39 -10.83 -7.60
CA ALA A 16 -0.74 -10.31 -6.84
C ALA A 16 -0.94 -11.09 -5.55
N ASP A 17 -0.78 -12.41 -5.61
CA ASP A 17 -0.91 -13.22 -4.42
C ASP A 17 0.19 -12.89 -3.41
N GLN A 18 1.39 -12.67 -3.90
CA GLN A 18 2.49 -12.31 -3.01
C GLN A 18 2.25 -10.95 -2.35
N ALA A 19 1.70 -10.02 -3.11
CA ALA A 19 1.41 -8.71 -2.55
C ALA A 19 0.33 -8.80 -1.47
N ARG A 20 -0.69 -9.62 -1.71
CA ARG A 20 -1.74 -9.79 -0.71
C ARG A 20 -1.18 -10.42 0.55
N GLU A 21 -0.29 -11.39 0.40
CA GLU A 21 0.32 -12.00 1.57
C GLU A 21 1.16 -10.99 2.35
N LEU A 22 1.92 -10.17 1.63
CA LEU A 22 2.71 -9.13 2.27
C LEU A 22 1.80 -8.15 3.01
N GLN A 23 0.73 -7.73 2.35
CA GLN A 23 -0.20 -6.82 2.99
C GLN A 23 -0.78 -7.43 4.27
N ARG A 24 -1.14 -8.70 4.20
CA ARG A 24 -1.71 -9.38 5.35
C ARG A 24 -0.73 -9.40 6.51
N ARG A 25 0.54 -9.63 6.22
CA ARG A 25 1.56 -9.69 7.26
C ARG A 25 1.85 -8.32 7.86
N LEU A 26 1.68 -7.28 7.09
CA LEU A 26 1.96 -5.94 7.58
C LEU A 26 0.75 -5.26 8.20
N ALA A 27 -0.43 -5.84 8.05
CA ALA A 27 -1.64 -5.24 8.61
C ALA A 27 -1.50 -5.12 10.11
N ILE A 28 -1.96 -4.00 10.63
CA ILE A 28 -1.87 -3.75 12.05
C ILE A 28 -3.17 -4.23 12.68
N HIS A 29 -3.07 -5.28 13.45
CA HIS A 29 -4.25 -5.86 14.07
C HIS A 29 -4.65 -5.06 15.28
N GLU A 30 -5.90 -5.19 15.65
CA GLU A 30 -6.47 -4.37 16.70
C GLU A 30 -5.68 -4.46 17.99
N ARG A 31 -5.27 -5.65 18.36
CA ARG A 31 -4.57 -5.80 19.63
C ARG A 31 -3.14 -5.24 19.58
N GLU A 32 -2.62 -4.99 18.39
CA GLU A 32 -1.29 -4.41 18.24
C GLU A 32 -1.34 -2.92 17.97
N TRP A 33 -2.53 -2.40 17.82
CA TRP A 33 -2.69 -1.03 17.35
C TRP A 33 -1.95 -0.04 18.22
N HIS A 34 -2.10 -0.18 19.54
CA HIS A 34 -1.49 0.78 20.45
C HIS A 34 0.03 0.76 20.37
N ALA A 35 0.59 -0.41 20.14
CA ALA A 35 2.03 -0.52 20.05
C ALA A 35 2.58 -0.02 18.72
N LEU A 36 1.81 -0.18 17.65
CA LEU A 36 2.34 0.07 16.32
C LEU A 36 1.87 1.37 15.70
N LYS A 37 0.83 1.98 16.23
CA LYS A 37 0.23 3.12 15.57
C LYS A 37 1.18 4.30 15.47
N SER A 38 2.14 4.40 16.36
CA SER A 38 3.09 5.51 16.32
C SER A 38 4.33 5.18 15.52
N GLN A 39 4.43 3.98 15.01
CA GLN A 39 5.60 3.59 14.22
C GLN A 39 5.35 3.99 12.78
N ARG A 40 5.80 5.18 12.43
CA ARG A 40 5.53 5.72 11.11
C ARG A 40 6.01 4.85 9.96
N PRO A 41 7.23 4.31 10.02
CA PRO A 41 7.64 3.45 8.91
C PRO A 41 6.78 2.20 8.79
N ARG A 42 6.30 1.67 9.91
CA ARG A 42 5.42 0.52 9.86
C ARG A 42 4.10 0.86 9.18
N ARG A 43 3.56 2.03 9.51
CA ARG A 43 2.32 2.48 8.88
C ARG A 43 2.54 2.70 7.40
N ALA A 44 3.67 3.30 7.04
CA ALA A 44 3.97 3.53 5.64
C ALA A 44 4.10 2.21 4.90
N ALA A 45 4.76 1.22 5.49
CA ALA A 45 4.93 -0.07 4.84
C ALA A 45 3.59 -0.74 4.59
N GLU A 46 2.70 -0.66 5.56
CA GLU A 46 1.37 -1.22 5.39
C GLU A 46 0.65 -0.59 4.21
N GLN A 47 0.73 0.73 4.10
CA GLN A 47 0.06 1.41 3.01
C GLN A 47 0.70 1.15 1.67
N LEU A 48 2.02 1.03 1.64
CA LEU A 48 2.70 0.69 0.40
C LEU A 48 2.31 -0.70 -0.08
N ALA A 49 2.19 -1.64 0.86
CA ALA A 49 1.77 -2.97 0.49
C ALA A 49 0.34 -2.96 -0.05
N ALA A 50 -0.53 -2.16 0.55
CA ALA A 50 -1.89 -2.04 0.05
C ALA A 50 -1.91 -1.44 -1.35
N ALA A 51 -1.05 -0.46 -1.61
CA ALA A 51 -0.97 0.11 -2.95
C ALA A 51 -0.55 -0.94 -3.96
N MET A 52 0.41 -1.78 -3.59
CA MET A 52 0.84 -2.85 -4.47
C MET A 52 -0.29 -3.82 -4.79
N VAL A 53 -1.11 -4.14 -3.79
CA VAL A 53 -2.22 -5.02 -4.03
C VAL A 53 -3.18 -4.42 -5.04
N HIS A 54 -3.50 -3.14 -4.89
CA HIS A 54 -4.41 -2.52 -5.85
C HIS A 54 -3.84 -2.55 -7.27
N LEU A 55 -2.55 -2.27 -7.41
CA LEU A 55 -1.95 -2.27 -8.73
C LEU A 55 -1.91 -3.67 -9.31
N LEU A 56 -1.43 -4.63 -8.55
CA LEU A 56 -1.19 -5.96 -9.11
C LEU A 56 -2.46 -6.75 -9.30
N GLN A 57 -3.52 -6.37 -8.60
CA GLN A 57 -4.76 -7.10 -8.67
C GLN A 57 -5.72 -6.52 -9.69
N ALA A 58 -5.73 -5.21 -9.85
CA ALA A 58 -6.78 -4.57 -10.61
C ALA A 58 -6.30 -3.60 -11.69
N ASP A 59 -5.03 -3.22 -11.71
CA ASP A 59 -4.57 -2.30 -12.72
C ASP A 59 -3.96 -3.06 -13.88
N ASP A 60 -4.03 -2.46 -15.04
CA ASP A 60 -3.42 -3.01 -16.24
C ASP A 60 -2.21 -2.14 -16.57
N PRO A 61 -0.99 -2.69 -16.49
CA PRO A 61 0.19 -1.85 -16.73
C PRO A 61 0.24 -1.26 -18.13
N ALA A 62 -0.48 -1.83 -19.07
CA ALA A 62 -0.52 -1.29 -20.42
C ALA A 62 -1.51 -0.15 -20.57
N GLN A 63 -2.37 0.05 -19.57
CA GLN A 63 -3.36 1.11 -19.64
C GLN A 63 -2.69 2.46 -19.42
N ARG A 64 -2.89 3.39 -20.34
CA ARG A 64 -2.22 4.68 -20.25
C ARG A 64 -2.98 5.66 -19.38
N GLN A 65 -4.28 5.51 -19.33
CA GLN A 65 -5.08 6.39 -18.52
C GLN A 65 -5.16 5.90 -17.11
N ILE A 66 -5.37 6.83 -16.20
CA ILE A 66 -5.42 6.48 -14.80
C ILE A 66 -6.68 5.67 -14.51
N THR A 67 -6.50 4.50 -13.97
CA THR A 67 -7.61 3.63 -13.60
C THR A 67 -8.01 3.90 -12.15
N PRO A 68 -9.19 3.45 -11.73
CA PRO A 68 -9.54 3.57 -10.31
C PRO A 68 -8.54 2.88 -9.39
N ALA A 69 -8.01 1.72 -9.80
CA ALA A 69 -7.01 1.05 -8.98
C ALA A 69 -5.76 1.89 -8.85
N ARG A 70 -5.35 2.53 -9.93
CA ARG A 70 -4.16 3.37 -9.90
C ARG A 70 -4.39 4.61 -9.04
N GLU A 71 -5.58 5.19 -9.12
CA GLU A 71 -5.89 6.32 -8.26
C GLU A 71 -5.81 5.93 -6.79
N ARG A 72 -6.34 4.75 -6.46
CA ARG A 72 -6.31 4.29 -5.09
C ARG A 72 -4.87 4.06 -4.64
N ALA A 73 -4.05 3.49 -5.51
CA ALA A 73 -2.66 3.26 -5.19
C ALA A 73 -1.93 4.58 -4.97
N ILE A 74 -2.22 5.58 -5.79
CA ILE A 74 -1.60 6.89 -5.63
C ILE A 74 -1.92 7.46 -4.24
N GLU A 75 -3.18 7.40 -3.84
CA GLU A 75 -3.56 7.91 -2.52
C GLU A 75 -2.79 7.22 -1.41
N LEU A 76 -2.68 5.90 -1.51
CA LEU A 76 -1.96 5.15 -0.48
C LEU A 76 -0.49 5.50 -0.46
N VAL A 77 0.11 5.66 -1.62
CA VAL A 77 1.52 6.01 -1.68
C VAL A 77 1.76 7.41 -1.13
N GLU A 78 0.86 8.34 -1.44
CA GLU A 78 0.99 9.70 -0.91
C GLU A 78 0.89 9.69 0.61
N HIS A 79 -0.02 8.92 1.15
CA HIS A 79 -0.13 8.78 2.59
C HIS A 79 1.13 8.17 3.18
N ALA A 80 1.64 7.13 2.53
CA ALA A 80 2.86 6.49 3.00
C ALA A 80 4.01 7.49 3.02
N LEU A 81 4.09 8.33 2.00
CA LEU A 81 5.13 9.33 1.93
C LEU A 81 5.04 10.30 3.12
N LEU A 82 3.84 10.72 3.44
CA LEU A 82 3.66 11.62 4.57
C LEU A 82 4.07 10.96 5.88
N TRP A 83 3.77 9.66 6.03
CA TRP A 83 4.20 8.95 7.22
C TRP A 83 5.72 8.86 7.31
N LEU A 84 6.36 8.58 6.17
CA LEU A 84 7.82 8.47 6.16
C LEU A 84 8.50 9.79 6.43
N LYS A 85 7.90 10.87 5.97
CA LYS A 85 8.46 12.19 6.20
C LYS A 85 8.08 12.76 7.55
N ALA A 86 7.29 12.02 8.30
CA ALA A 86 6.83 12.44 9.61
C ALA A 86 5.99 13.70 9.56
N GLU A 87 5.31 13.91 8.45
CA GLU A 87 4.45 15.08 8.30
C GLU A 87 3.05 14.81 8.81
N ILE A 88 2.74 13.54 9.09
CA ILE A 88 1.51 13.20 9.76
C ILE A 88 1.88 12.81 11.17
N SER A 89 1.23 13.42 12.14
CA SER A 89 1.48 13.07 13.52
C SER A 89 0.25 12.47 14.13
N ASP A 90 0.45 11.69 15.13
CA ASP A 90 -0.66 11.25 15.93
C ASP A 90 -1.37 12.43 16.51
N PRO A 91 -2.67 12.31 16.71
CA PRO A 91 -3.41 13.42 17.29
C PRO A 91 -2.84 13.88 18.61
N GLY A 92 -2.14 13.06 19.31
CA GLY A 92 -1.58 13.46 20.56
C GLY A 92 -0.19 14.03 20.48
N CYS A 93 0.34 14.22 19.28
CA CYS A 93 1.70 14.70 19.12
C CYS A 93 1.68 16.04 18.45
N PRO A 94 1.41 17.03 19.14
CA PRO A 94 1.29 18.32 18.52
C PRO A 94 2.58 18.85 18.02
N SER A 95 3.45 18.50 18.35
CA SER A 95 4.60 19.08 17.95
C SER A 95 5.12 18.99 16.77
N HIS A 96 5.05 19.08 16.47
CA HIS A 96 5.60 18.92 15.68
C HIS A 96 5.63 19.74 15.04
N GLY A 97 5.53 20.00 15.09
CA GLY A 97 5.60 20.59 14.71
C GLY A 97 6.03 21.17 14.52
N ARG A 98 6.26 21.40 14.59
CA ARG A 98 6.76 21.92 14.48
C ARG A 98 6.88 22.16 14.35
#